data_6160fac72be6e5916d2cc103671997e4
#
_entry.id   6160fac72be6e5916d2cc103671997e4
#
_cell.length_a   1.000
_cell.length_b   1.000
_cell.length_c   1.000
_cell.angle_alpha   90.00
_cell.angle_beta   90.00
_cell.angle_gamma   90.00
#
_symmetry.space_group_name_H-M   'P 1'
#
loop_
_entity.id
_entity.type
_entity.pdbx_description
1 polymer ?
#
loop_
_entity_poly.entity_id
_entity_poly.type
_entity_poly.pdbx_seq_one_letter_code
_entity_poly.pdbx_strand_id
1 'polypeptide(L)'
;MVFILRCIISFLLLFIQQTFIISEINAFKFMDGMESLVFQAIAGLKYIGVPIVYAWKFTLIGFVLWTGCFLWGYRVTYKQCWQIAMFAEMIFFIPEILTILWFFFIDTDPTYWDVKAFEPLSYMNFFNHEEVPEKYWYVNSALNVFEIGYWILLTYGVNFAARKKKSIANAIVFTTYVPLFLLWLWFYLGVYK
;
A
#
# COMPACT_ATOMS: atom_id res chain seq x y z
N MET A 1 3.79 16.03 11.78
CA MET A 1 3.23 15.13 12.80
C MET A 1 2.60 13.88 12.18
N VAL A 2 1.62 13.98 11.26
CA VAL A 2 0.92 12.81 10.66
C VAL A 2 1.86 11.87 9.90
N PHE A 3 2.84 12.37 9.13
CA PHE A 3 3.84 11.54 8.45
C PHE A 3 4.64 10.65 9.43
N ILE A 4 5.09 11.24 10.54
CA ILE A 4 5.83 10.50 11.57
C ILE A 4 4.94 9.43 12.21
N LEU A 5 3.68 9.78 12.49
CA LEU A 5 2.70 8.84 13.03
C LEU A 5 2.47 7.65 12.06
N ARG A 6 2.31 7.93 10.75
CA ARG A 6 2.18 6.88 9.73
C ARG A 6 3.40 5.95 9.74
N CYS A 7 4.61 6.50 9.76
CA CYS A 7 5.83 5.70 9.81
C CYS A 7 5.91 4.86 11.09
N ILE A 8 5.60 5.42 12.25
CA ILE A 8 5.64 4.69 13.53
C ILE A 8 4.67 3.51 13.53
N ILE A 9 3.43 3.73 13.07
CA ILE A 9 2.43 2.65 13.01
C ILE A 9 2.89 1.56 12.03
N SER A 10 3.39 1.93 10.85
CA SER A 10 3.91 0.96 9.89
C SER A 10 5.11 0.18 10.43
N PHE A 11 6.02 0.84 11.16
CA PHE A 11 7.11 0.13 11.84
C PHE A 11 6.60 -0.89 12.85
N LEU A 12 5.60 -0.51 13.64
CA LEU A 12 4.98 -1.40 14.62
C LEU A 12 4.33 -2.62 13.95
N LEU A 13 3.54 -2.41 12.90
CA LEU A 13 2.87 -3.49 12.19
C LEU A 13 3.88 -4.41 11.48
N LEU A 14 4.92 -3.84 10.83
CA LEU A 14 6.02 -4.63 10.26
C LEU A 14 6.77 -5.44 11.32
N PHE A 15 7.02 -4.84 12.49
CA PHE A 15 7.69 -5.54 13.59
C PHE A 15 6.86 -6.72 14.08
N ILE A 16 5.55 -6.53 14.27
CA ILE A 16 4.64 -7.59 14.67
C ILE A 16 4.61 -8.70 13.61
N GLN A 17 4.43 -8.35 12.34
CA GLN A 17 4.40 -9.32 11.25
C GLN A 17 5.71 -10.10 11.12
N GLN A 18 6.86 -9.41 11.22
CA GLN A 18 8.17 -10.04 11.11
C GLN A 18 8.46 -10.98 12.28
N THR A 19 8.12 -10.55 13.52
CA THR A 19 8.47 -11.29 14.74
C THR A 19 7.53 -12.44 15.03
N PHE A 20 6.23 -12.28 14.77
CA PHE A 20 5.23 -13.27 15.19
C PHE A 20 4.68 -14.14 14.04
N ILE A 21 4.89 -13.71 12.78
CA ILE A 21 4.41 -14.48 11.62
C ILE A 21 5.60 -15.02 10.84
N ILE A 22 6.44 -14.15 10.29
CA ILE A 22 7.49 -14.56 9.35
C ILE A 22 8.59 -15.37 10.05
N SER A 23 9.03 -14.97 11.25
CA SER A 23 10.08 -15.71 11.99
C SER A 23 9.63 -17.08 12.47
N GLU A 24 8.33 -17.30 12.65
CA GLU A 24 7.77 -18.58 13.07
C GLU A 24 7.58 -19.56 11.90
N ILE A 25 7.67 -19.12 10.64
CA ILE A 25 7.62 -19.99 9.47
C ILE A 25 8.76 -20.99 9.53
N ASN A 26 8.46 -22.29 9.38
CA ASN A 26 9.41 -23.38 9.48
C ASN A 26 10.68 -23.20 8.63
N ALA A 27 10.56 -22.60 7.44
CA ALA A 27 11.70 -22.33 6.57
C ALA A 27 12.73 -21.35 7.18
N PHE A 28 12.31 -20.44 8.08
CA PHE A 28 13.20 -19.42 8.69
C PHE A 28 13.58 -19.78 10.13
N LYS A 29 12.78 -20.57 10.82
CA LYS A 29 13.00 -20.98 12.21
C LYS A 29 14.30 -21.80 12.41
N PHE A 30 14.73 -22.51 11.38
CA PHE A 30 15.92 -23.37 11.41
C PHE A 30 17.08 -22.83 10.58
N MET A 31 17.02 -21.56 10.17
CA MET A 31 18.15 -20.92 9.45
C MET A 31 19.27 -20.58 10.42
N ASP A 32 20.44 -21.13 10.17
CA ASP A 32 21.67 -20.88 10.96
C ASP A 32 22.77 -20.20 10.13
N GLY A 33 23.67 -19.49 10.82
CA GLY A 33 24.88 -18.94 10.21
C GLY A 33 24.66 -17.75 9.26
N MET A 34 25.29 -17.80 8.08
CA MET A 34 25.30 -16.71 7.09
C MET A 34 23.91 -16.41 6.53
N GLU A 35 23.07 -17.41 6.37
CA GLU A 35 21.71 -17.27 5.81
C GLU A 35 20.81 -16.45 6.74
N SER A 36 20.90 -16.70 8.07
CA SER A 36 20.14 -15.92 9.05
C SER A 36 20.58 -14.44 9.08
N LEU A 37 21.87 -14.16 8.92
CA LEU A 37 22.41 -12.80 8.85
C LEU A 37 21.91 -12.06 7.61
N VAL A 38 21.87 -12.70 6.44
CA VAL A 38 21.35 -12.13 5.20
C VAL A 38 19.85 -11.83 5.36
N PHE A 39 19.09 -12.76 5.92
CA PHE A 39 17.66 -12.56 6.17
C PHE A 39 17.40 -11.38 7.12
N GLN A 40 18.13 -11.28 8.22
CA GLN A 40 18.03 -10.16 9.16
C GLN A 40 18.43 -8.83 8.51
N ALA A 41 19.47 -8.83 7.66
CA ALA A 41 19.88 -7.62 6.93
C ALA A 41 18.77 -7.14 5.97
N ILE A 42 18.15 -8.06 5.21
CA ILE A 42 17.03 -7.75 4.32
C ILE A 42 15.83 -7.24 5.11
N ALA A 43 15.49 -7.87 6.25
CA ALA A 43 14.45 -7.40 7.14
C ALA A 43 14.75 -5.99 7.67
N GLY A 44 16.00 -5.71 8.06
CA GLY A 44 16.44 -4.39 8.48
C GLY A 44 16.29 -3.31 7.40
N LEU A 45 16.59 -3.64 6.13
CA LEU A 45 16.41 -2.73 5.00
C LEU A 45 14.94 -2.34 4.78
N LYS A 46 13.99 -3.25 5.04
CA LYS A 46 12.56 -2.92 4.96
C LYS A 46 12.20 -1.78 5.89
N TYR A 47 12.71 -1.77 7.12
CA TYR A 47 12.44 -0.68 8.08
C TYR A 47 12.98 0.67 7.61
N ILE A 48 14.21 0.71 7.09
CA ILE A 48 14.78 1.94 6.53
C ILE A 48 14.00 2.40 5.29
N GLY A 49 13.49 1.45 4.50
CA GLY A 49 12.70 1.71 3.31
C GLY A 49 11.37 2.42 3.58
N VAL A 50 10.70 2.14 4.71
CA VAL A 50 9.36 2.68 5.02
C VAL A 50 9.27 4.20 4.85
N PRO A 51 10.05 5.05 5.54
CA PRO A 51 9.92 6.49 5.41
C PRO A 51 10.27 7.00 4.01
N ILE A 52 11.22 6.36 3.33
CA ILE A 52 11.66 6.73 1.97
C ILE A 52 10.54 6.45 0.97
N VAL A 53 9.96 5.25 1.04
CA VAL A 53 8.86 4.83 0.15
C VAL A 53 7.63 5.71 0.35
N TYR A 54 7.24 5.99 1.60
CA TYR A 54 6.11 6.88 1.86
C TYR A 54 6.37 8.31 1.42
N ALA A 55 7.56 8.86 1.68
CA ALA A 55 7.90 10.20 1.20
C ALA A 55 7.79 10.28 -0.33
N TRP A 56 8.31 9.28 -1.04
CA TRP A 56 8.21 9.18 -2.50
C TRP A 56 6.76 9.05 -2.96
N LYS A 57 5.99 8.11 -2.39
CA LYS A 57 4.59 7.87 -2.72
C LYS A 57 3.75 9.14 -2.56
N PHE A 58 3.83 9.82 -1.41
CA PHE A 58 3.05 11.04 -1.17
C PHE A 58 3.48 12.21 -2.05
N THR A 59 4.77 12.30 -2.39
CA THR A 59 5.28 13.30 -3.32
C THR A 59 4.70 13.11 -4.70
N LEU A 60 4.68 11.88 -5.20
CA LEU A 60 4.14 11.54 -6.51
C LEU A 60 2.63 11.74 -6.57
N ILE A 61 1.88 11.18 -5.61
CA ILE A 61 0.41 11.32 -5.56
C ILE A 61 0.01 12.77 -5.34
N GLY A 62 0.71 13.48 -4.45
CA GLY A 62 0.49 14.90 -4.22
C GLY A 62 0.70 15.75 -5.48
N PHE A 63 1.71 15.42 -6.28
CA PHE A 63 1.98 16.06 -7.57
C PHE A 63 0.87 15.80 -8.59
N VAL A 64 0.42 14.57 -8.70
CA VAL A 64 -0.66 14.16 -9.61
C VAL A 64 -1.98 14.86 -9.25
N LEU A 65 -2.34 14.88 -7.97
CA LEU A 65 -3.54 15.58 -7.51
C LEU A 65 -3.43 17.10 -7.71
N TRP A 66 -2.27 17.68 -7.45
CA TRP A 66 -2.03 19.11 -7.65
C TRP A 66 -2.15 19.49 -9.12
N THR A 67 -1.55 18.73 -10.02
CA THR A 67 -1.67 18.91 -11.48
C THR A 67 -3.13 18.77 -11.91
N GLY A 68 -3.85 17.76 -11.40
CA GLY A 68 -5.27 17.58 -11.66
C GLY A 68 -6.09 18.79 -11.21
N CYS A 69 -5.88 19.25 -9.97
CA CYS A 69 -6.55 20.44 -9.46
C CYS A 69 -6.27 21.66 -10.34
N PHE A 70 -5.04 21.86 -10.78
CA PHE A 70 -4.65 22.96 -11.66
C PHE A 70 -5.37 22.89 -13.01
N LEU A 71 -5.39 21.74 -13.66
CA LEU A 71 -6.05 21.53 -14.95
C LEU A 71 -7.57 21.78 -14.89
N TRP A 72 -8.20 21.45 -13.78
CA TRP A 72 -9.63 21.68 -13.55
C TRP A 72 -9.94 23.06 -12.95
N GLY A 73 -8.96 23.96 -12.89
CA GLY A 73 -9.12 25.36 -12.43
C GLY A 73 -9.33 25.50 -10.92
N TYR A 74 -8.82 24.54 -10.12
CA TYR A 74 -8.88 24.56 -8.67
C TYR A 74 -7.59 25.13 -8.08
N ARG A 75 -7.72 26.08 -7.16
CA ARG A 75 -6.59 26.69 -6.45
C ARG A 75 -6.26 25.91 -5.18
N VAL A 76 -5.77 24.69 -5.33
CA VAL A 76 -5.26 23.86 -4.22
C VAL A 76 -3.73 23.90 -4.26
N THR A 77 -3.09 24.09 -3.12
CA THR A 77 -1.62 24.09 -3.05
C THR A 77 -1.06 22.67 -3.08
N TYR A 78 0.15 22.50 -3.59
CA TYR A 78 0.86 21.22 -3.55
C TYR A 78 0.93 20.62 -2.14
N LYS A 79 1.20 21.46 -1.12
CA LYS A 79 1.24 21.04 0.29
C LYS A 79 -0.10 20.44 0.75
N GLN A 80 -1.23 21.01 0.32
CA GLN A 80 -2.55 20.48 0.64
C GLN A 80 -2.78 19.12 -0.05
N CYS A 81 -2.39 18.98 -1.33
CA CYS A 81 -2.49 17.71 -2.04
C CYS A 81 -1.62 16.63 -1.40
N TRP A 82 -0.41 16.96 -0.96
CA TRP A 82 0.47 16.07 -0.22
C TRP A 82 -0.15 15.61 1.11
N GLN A 83 -0.77 16.54 1.85
CA GLN A 83 -1.50 16.22 3.08
C GLN A 83 -2.70 15.32 2.82
N ILE A 84 -3.48 15.57 1.75
CA ILE A 84 -4.62 14.75 1.34
C ILE A 84 -4.17 13.31 1.07
N ALA A 85 -3.12 13.12 0.27
CA ALA A 85 -2.57 11.81 -0.01
C ALA A 85 -2.17 11.07 1.27
N MET A 86 -1.49 11.76 2.18
CA MET A 86 -1.04 11.21 3.46
C MET A 86 -2.20 10.81 4.39
N PHE A 87 -3.27 11.61 4.47
CA PHE A 87 -4.44 11.28 5.27
C PHE A 87 -5.25 10.13 4.66
N ALA A 88 -5.42 10.12 3.35
CA ALA A 88 -6.11 9.05 2.66
C ALA A 88 -5.40 7.70 2.85
N GLU A 89 -4.07 7.69 2.89
CA GLU A 89 -3.23 6.51 3.09
C GLU A 89 -3.50 5.76 4.41
N MET A 90 -4.11 6.43 5.40
CA MET A 90 -4.47 5.78 6.67
C MET A 90 -5.43 4.60 6.51
N ILE A 91 -6.17 4.53 5.40
CA ILE A 91 -7.08 3.41 5.13
C ILE A 91 -6.33 2.08 5.02
N PHE A 92 -5.08 2.09 4.55
CA PHE A 92 -4.28 0.89 4.37
C PHE A 92 -3.76 0.27 5.68
N PHE A 93 -3.97 0.91 6.82
CA PHE A 93 -3.77 0.24 8.10
C PHE A 93 -4.79 -0.88 8.33
N ILE A 94 -5.97 -0.77 7.75
CA ILE A 94 -7.02 -1.77 7.93
C ILE A 94 -6.60 -3.12 7.34
N PRO A 95 -6.19 -3.24 6.06
CA PRO A 95 -5.71 -4.50 5.52
C PRO A 95 -4.44 -4.99 6.21
N GLU A 96 -3.48 -4.12 6.59
CA GLU A 96 -2.28 -4.52 7.33
C GLU A 96 -2.65 -5.19 8.67
N ILE A 97 -3.62 -4.64 9.41
CA ILE A 97 -4.12 -5.21 10.67
C ILE A 97 -4.89 -6.51 10.41
N LEU A 98 -5.75 -6.55 9.38
CA LEU A 98 -6.52 -7.74 9.02
C LEU A 98 -5.60 -8.91 8.63
N THR A 99 -4.51 -8.65 7.91
CA THR A 99 -3.49 -9.67 7.57
C THR A 99 -2.87 -10.26 8.84
N ILE A 100 -2.47 -9.40 9.79
CA ILE A 100 -1.91 -9.86 11.06
C ILE A 100 -2.92 -10.72 11.83
N LEU A 101 -4.17 -10.26 11.94
CA LEU A 101 -5.23 -11.01 12.64
C LEU A 101 -5.53 -12.34 11.95
N TRP A 102 -5.50 -12.39 10.62
CA TRP A 102 -5.73 -13.60 9.85
C TRP A 102 -4.71 -14.70 10.22
N PHE A 103 -3.42 -14.37 10.14
CA PHE A 103 -2.35 -15.32 10.43
C PHE A 103 -2.18 -15.64 11.94
N PHE A 104 -2.72 -14.80 12.80
CA PHE A 104 -2.75 -15.09 14.24
C PHE A 104 -3.86 -16.06 14.65
N PHE A 105 -5.04 -15.97 14.02
CA PHE A 105 -6.24 -16.64 14.52
C PHE A 105 -6.81 -17.69 13.57
N ILE A 106 -6.55 -17.58 12.27
CA ILE A 106 -7.19 -18.43 11.25
C ILE A 106 -6.18 -19.37 10.62
N ASP A 107 -5.11 -18.84 10.08
CA ASP A 107 -4.04 -19.61 9.44
C ASP A 107 -2.77 -19.51 10.28
N THR A 108 -2.61 -20.42 11.23
CA THR A 108 -1.54 -20.38 12.24
C THR A 108 -0.25 -21.06 11.81
N ASP A 109 -0.21 -21.74 10.66
CA ASP A 109 0.99 -22.38 10.10
C ASP A 109 1.16 -22.05 8.60
N PRO A 110 1.24 -20.74 8.22
CA PRO A 110 1.35 -20.34 6.84
C PRO A 110 2.74 -20.63 6.27
N THR A 111 2.80 -20.84 4.96
CA THR A 111 4.06 -20.76 4.23
C THR A 111 4.44 -19.29 3.97
N TYR A 112 5.72 -19.06 3.64
CA TYR A 112 6.16 -17.70 3.23
C TYR A 112 5.38 -17.16 2.04
N TRP A 113 5.00 -18.04 1.11
CA TRP A 113 4.25 -17.67 -0.09
C TRP A 113 2.80 -17.31 0.21
N ASP A 114 2.17 -17.98 1.19
CA ASP A 114 0.84 -17.63 1.68
C ASP A 114 0.84 -16.21 2.25
N VAL A 115 1.79 -15.89 3.12
CA VAL A 115 1.92 -14.55 3.70
C VAL A 115 2.21 -13.48 2.64
N LYS A 116 3.00 -13.81 1.60
CA LYS A 116 3.37 -12.89 0.52
C LYS A 116 2.20 -12.63 -0.44
N ALA A 117 1.40 -13.66 -0.71
CA ALA A 117 0.28 -13.58 -1.66
C ALA A 117 -1.01 -13.04 -1.04
N PHE A 118 -1.13 -13.12 0.28
CA PHE A 118 -2.36 -12.75 0.98
C PHE A 118 -2.51 -11.24 1.11
N GLU A 119 -3.60 -10.70 0.56
CA GLU A 119 -4.06 -9.32 0.77
C GLU A 119 -5.56 -9.34 1.04
N PRO A 120 -6.03 -8.90 2.21
CA PRO A 120 -7.44 -8.96 2.58
C PRO A 120 -8.33 -8.21 1.59
N LEU A 121 -9.46 -8.83 1.21
CA LEU A 121 -10.46 -8.24 0.30
C LEU A 121 -9.87 -7.77 -1.04
N SER A 122 -8.82 -8.46 -1.52
CA SER A 122 -8.23 -8.23 -2.84
C SER A 122 -8.80 -9.20 -3.89
N TYR A 123 -8.56 -8.86 -5.15
CA TYR A 123 -8.89 -9.74 -6.27
C TYR A 123 -8.10 -11.06 -6.21
N MET A 124 -6.92 -11.06 -5.57
CA MET A 124 -6.10 -12.24 -5.37
C MET A 124 -6.81 -13.34 -4.57
N ASN A 125 -7.67 -12.99 -3.61
CA ASN A 125 -8.38 -13.95 -2.76
C ASN A 125 -9.41 -14.83 -3.51
N PHE A 126 -9.72 -14.51 -4.77
CA PHE A 126 -10.57 -15.36 -5.60
C PHE A 126 -9.81 -16.51 -6.28
N PHE A 127 -8.49 -16.52 -6.19
CA PHE A 127 -7.62 -17.50 -6.83
C PHE A 127 -6.75 -18.21 -5.82
N ASN A 128 -6.38 -19.45 -6.13
CA ASN A 128 -5.30 -20.13 -5.42
C ASN A 128 -3.96 -19.52 -5.89
N HIS A 129 -3.14 -19.01 -4.97
CA HIS A 129 -1.87 -18.38 -5.32
C HIS A 129 -0.89 -19.31 -6.03
N GLU A 130 -0.98 -20.64 -5.79
CA GLU A 130 -0.16 -21.66 -6.47
C GLU A 130 -0.47 -21.77 -7.97
N GLU A 131 -1.71 -21.46 -8.38
CA GLU A 131 -2.14 -21.53 -9.78
C GLU A 131 -1.88 -20.23 -10.55
N VAL A 132 -1.64 -19.12 -9.84
CA VAL A 132 -1.43 -17.80 -10.44
C VAL A 132 0.06 -17.52 -10.57
N PRO A 133 0.58 -17.22 -11.78
CA PRO A 133 1.98 -16.80 -11.93
C PRO A 133 2.34 -15.60 -11.04
N GLU A 134 3.51 -15.63 -10.39
CA GLU A 134 3.94 -14.63 -9.40
C GLU A 134 3.89 -13.18 -9.91
N LYS A 135 4.09 -12.97 -11.20
CA LYS A 135 3.99 -11.65 -11.85
C LYS A 135 2.62 -10.98 -11.73
N TYR A 136 1.54 -11.75 -11.52
CA TYR A 136 0.19 -11.23 -11.37
C TYR A 136 -0.20 -11.00 -9.91
N TRP A 137 0.56 -11.53 -8.95
CA TRP A 137 0.22 -11.41 -7.52
C TRP A 137 0.08 -9.95 -7.10
N TYR A 138 1.09 -9.14 -7.39
CA TYR A 138 1.05 -7.72 -7.04
C TYR A 138 -0.15 -6.98 -7.65
N VAL A 139 -0.45 -7.23 -8.93
CA VAL A 139 -1.56 -6.57 -9.62
C VAL A 139 -2.91 -6.98 -9.04
N ASN A 140 -3.10 -8.28 -8.79
CA ASN A 140 -4.32 -8.81 -8.20
C ASN A 140 -4.50 -8.36 -6.74
N SER A 141 -3.42 -8.26 -5.98
CA SER A 141 -3.44 -7.74 -4.60
C SER A 141 -3.70 -6.24 -4.54
N ALA A 142 -3.16 -5.47 -5.49
CA ALA A 142 -3.38 -4.02 -5.58
C ALA A 142 -4.84 -3.66 -5.93
N LEU A 143 -5.56 -4.55 -6.62
CA LEU A 143 -6.99 -4.41 -6.91
C LEU A 143 -7.81 -4.90 -5.69
N ASN A 144 -7.96 -4.06 -4.69
CA ASN A 144 -8.65 -4.37 -3.44
C ASN A 144 -9.69 -3.32 -3.08
N VAL A 145 -10.57 -3.65 -2.14
CA VAL A 145 -11.65 -2.76 -1.67
C VAL A 145 -11.08 -1.49 -1.02
N PHE A 146 -9.93 -1.57 -0.38
CA PHE A 146 -9.30 -0.44 0.29
C PHE A 146 -8.73 0.57 -0.71
N GLU A 147 -8.30 0.14 -1.89
CA GLU A 147 -7.89 1.04 -2.97
C GLU A 147 -9.09 1.88 -3.46
N ILE A 148 -10.26 1.28 -3.60
CA ILE A 148 -11.50 2.02 -3.92
C ILE A 148 -11.83 3.02 -2.80
N GLY A 149 -11.71 2.59 -1.54
CA GLY A 149 -11.85 3.47 -0.37
C GLY A 149 -10.86 4.63 -0.39
N TYR A 150 -9.63 4.38 -0.80
CA TYR A 150 -8.58 5.39 -0.98
C TYR A 150 -8.99 6.45 -2.01
N TRP A 151 -9.54 6.06 -3.17
CA TRP A 151 -10.04 7.01 -4.18
C TRP A 151 -11.16 7.90 -3.62
N ILE A 152 -12.05 7.32 -2.82
CA ILE A 152 -13.12 8.06 -2.15
C ILE A 152 -12.53 9.09 -1.17
N LEU A 153 -11.55 8.70 -0.36
CA LEU A 153 -10.88 9.59 0.60
C LEU A 153 -10.11 10.71 -0.10
N LEU A 154 -9.40 10.43 -1.20
CA LEU A 154 -8.75 11.43 -2.04
C LEU A 154 -9.78 12.45 -2.56
N THR A 155 -10.92 11.98 -3.05
CA THR A 155 -12.01 12.84 -3.52
C THR A 155 -12.55 13.75 -2.43
N TYR A 156 -12.81 13.19 -1.23
CA TYR A 156 -13.24 14.00 -0.08
C TYR A 156 -12.18 15.04 0.32
N GLY A 157 -10.90 14.67 0.34
CA GLY A 157 -9.79 15.55 0.63
C GLY A 157 -9.68 16.70 -0.36
N VAL A 158 -9.75 16.41 -1.66
CA VAL A 158 -9.74 17.43 -2.72
C VAL A 158 -10.97 18.36 -2.60
N ASN A 159 -12.16 17.79 -2.38
CA ASN A 159 -13.38 18.57 -2.19
C ASN A 159 -13.29 19.51 -0.98
N PHE A 160 -12.76 19.05 0.13
CA PHE A 160 -12.57 19.82 1.34
C PHE A 160 -11.58 20.99 1.13
N ALA A 161 -10.44 20.70 0.49
CA ALA A 161 -9.41 21.72 0.22
C ALA A 161 -9.87 22.77 -0.80
N ALA A 162 -10.56 22.33 -1.85
CA ALA A 162 -11.03 23.19 -2.93
C ALA A 162 -12.30 23.97 -2.59
N ARG A 163 -13.08 23.54 -1.59
CA ARG A 163 -14.38 24.14 -1.16
C ARG A 163 -15.36 24.33 -2.32
N LYS A 164 -15.42 23.37 -3.25
CA LYS A 164 -16.28 23.44 -4.44
C LYS A 164 -17.14 22.17 -4.59
N LYS A 165 -17.81 22.00 -5.76
CA LYS A 165 -18.73 20.87 -6.00
C LYS A 165 -18.00 19.52 -5.96
N LYS A 166 -18.55 18.55 -5.22
CA LYS A 166 -18.04 17.20 -5.07
C LYS A 166 -17.86 16.46 -6.41
N SER A 167 -18.75 16.73 -7.40
CA SER A 167 -18.68 16.06 -8.70
C SER A 167 -17.37 16.39 -9.46
N ILE A 168 -16.84 17.62 -9.30
CA ILE A 168 -15.58 17.99 -9.95
C ILE A 168 -14.38 17.39 -9.18
N ALA A 169 -14.45 17.29 -7.86
CA ALA A 169 -13.43 16.59 -7.09
C ALA A 169 -13.33 15.10 -7.49
N ASN A 170 -14.49 14.44 -7.72
CA ASN A 170 -14.52 13.10 -8.31
C ASN A 170 -13.83 13.09 -9.68
N ALA A 171 -14.21 14.00 -10.57
CA ALA A 171 -13.61 14.06 -11.91
C ALA A 171 -12.09 14.21 -11.83
N ILE A 172 -11.56 15.06 -10.93
CA ILE A 172 -10.11 15.23 -10.74
C ILE A 172 -9.45 13.88 -10.40
N VAL A 173 -9.91 13.19 -9.37
CA VAL A 173 -9.29 11.92 -8.92
C VAL A 173 -9.40 10.86 -10.01
N PHE A 174 -10.58 10.71 -10.63
CA PHE A 174 -10.82 9.70 -11.67
C PHE A 174 -10.13 10.01 -13.01
N THR A 175 -9.75 11.24 -13.29
CA THR A 175 -9.01 11.60 -14.52
C THR A 175 -7.50 11.73 -14.32
N THR A 176 -7.02 11.75 -13.07
CA THR A 176 -5.58 11.88 -12.77
C THR A 176 -5.02 10.69 -12.02
N TYR A 177 -5.50 10.44 -10.80
CA TYR A 177 -4.95 9.38 -9.96
C TYR A 177 -5.28 7.98 -10.49
N VAL A 178 -6.56 7.71 -10.80
CA VAL A 178 -6.98 6.36 -11.23
C VAL A 178 -6.28 5.91 -12.53
N PRO A 179 -6.18 6.74 -13.59
CA PRO A 179 -5.41 6.36 -14.77
C PRO A 179 -3.92 6.13 -14.48
N LEU A 180 -3.31 6.94 -13.61
CA LEU A 180 -1.93 6.73 -13.21
C LEU A 180 -1.73 5.40 -12.46
N PHE A 181 -2.65 5.06 -11.56
CA PHE A 181 -2.65 3.78 -10.87
C PHE A 181 -2.76 2.60 -11.85
N LEU A 182 -3.69 2.65 -12.81
CA LEU A 182 -3.83 1.62 -13.83
C LEU A 182 -2.61 1.53 -14.76
N LEU A 183 -2.02 2.67 -15.14
CA LEU A 183 -0.77 2.71 -15.91
C LEU A 183 0.39 2.10 -15.13
N TRP A 184 0.46 2.34 -13.82
CA TRP A 184 1.46 1.72 -12.96
C TRP A 184 1.32 0.19 -12.92
N LEU A 185 0.10 -0.33 -12.78
CA LEU A 185 -0.15 -1.78 -12.83
C LEU A 185 0.24 -2.38 -14.18
N TRP A 186 -0.12 -1.71 -15.27
CA TRP A 186 0.25 -2.14 -16.61
C TRP A 186 1.77 -2.12 -16.83
N PHE A 187 2.44 -1.05 -16.40
CA PHE A 187 3.91 -0.95 -16.45
C PHE A 187 4.57 -2.08 -15.64
N TYR A 188 4.07 -2.36 -14.44
CA TYR A 188 4.58 -3.45 -13.61
C TYR A 188 4.53 -4.79 -14.34
N LEU A 189 3.41 -5.12 -14.99
CA LEU A 189 3.26 -6.34 -15.80
C LEU A 189 4.22 -6.39 -16.99
N GLY A 190 4.54 -5.25 -17.58
CA GLY A 190 5.47 -5.15 -18.71
C GLY A 190 6.94 -5.34 -18.33
N VAL A 191 7.32 -4.93 -17.14
CA VAL A 191 8.70 -5.00 -16.62
C VAL A 191 8.98 -6.34 -15.95
N TYR A 192 7.98 -6.90 -15.27
CA TYR A 192 8.09 -8.19 -14.58
C TYR A 192 7.93 -9.34 -15.59
N LYS A 193 9.05 -9.85 -16.09
CA LYS A 193 9.10 -10.97 -17.05
C LYS A 193 9.31 -12.30 -16.37
#